data_8ffc01d4b293a37794844c8acce73dd9
#
_entry.id   8ffc01d4b293a37794844c8acce73dd9
#
_cell.length_a   1.000
_cell.length_b   1.000
_cell.length_c   1.000
_cell.angle_alpha   90.00
_cell.angle_beta   90.00
_cell.angle_gamma   90.00
#
_symmetry.space_group_name_H-M   'P 1'
#
loop_
_entity.id
_entity.type
_entity.pdbx_description
1 polymer ?
#
loop_
_entity_poly.entity_id
_entity_poly.type
_entity_poly.pdbx_seq_one_letter_code
_entity_poly.pdbx_strand_id
1 'polypeptide(L)'
;RALTVSDEWFAPRERLLDDAEAVFIPGKYDDHGKWMDGWETRRKRVTGHDWCIVRLAVPGTVYGVDIDTSHFTGNFPPAASIDGCCLAEGGDPDADTVWQPLLAAVSLGGDAHHFHVLDARLPVTHVRLNIFPDGGVARLRVHGRALAGDTAPGAELELSSMLLGGRIVACNNSHYGPPHALLAPGRGVNMGDGWETRRRREPGNDWVIVELARPGRITRIEVDTAHFKGNYPDACSLQAACAGAGTDQSMITQSMFWPELLPAQKLSADAIHHFDAEALAALGPVTHVRFNIHPDGGVSRLRVFGRVESV
;
A
#
# COMPACT_ATOMS: atom_id res chain seq x y z
N ARG A 1 -1.00 10.92 -5.25
CA ARG A 1 -0.05 12.04 -5.24
C ARG A 1 -0.69 13.30 -4.69
N ALA A 2 0.06 14.18 -4.03
CA ALA A 2 -0.41 15.51 -3.67
C ALA A 2 -0.55 16.37 -4.96
N LEU A 3 -1.72 17.01 -5.14
CA LEU A 3 -2.03 17.80 -6.33
C LEU A 3 -1.82 19.28 -6.08
N THR A 4 -2.59 19.83 -5.17
CA THR A 4 -2.63 21.27 -4.86
C THR A 4 -2.75 21.48 -3.37
N VAL A 5 -2.24 22.63 -2.91
CA VAL A 5 -2.30 23.07 -1.51
C VAL A 5 -2.65 24.55 -1.44
N SER A 6 -3.15 24.97 -0.30
CA SER A 6 -3.36 26.38 0.00
C SER A 6 -2.05 27.14 0.25
N ASP A 7 -1.10 26.50 0.89
CA ASP A 7 0.23 27.02 1.23
C ASP A 7 1.23 25.87 1.49
N GLU A 8 2.51 26.06 1.14
CA GLU A 8 3.59 25.09 1.39
C GLU A 8 4.94 25.81 1.60
N TRP A 9 4.89 26.97 2.18
CA TRP A 9 6.06 27.85 2.29
C TRP A 9 7.21 27.22 3.08
N PHE A 10 6.92 26.59 4.21
CA PHE A 10 7.96 26.01 5.06
C PHE A 10 8.39 24.62 4.60
N ALA A 11 7.44 23.81 4.11
CA ALA A 11 7.77 22.47 3.66
C ALA A 11 6.79 21.96 2.59
N PRO A 12 7.28 21.35 1.50
CA PRO A 12 6.49 20.96 0.35
C PRO A 12 5.52 19.82 0.65
N ARG A 13 4.36 19.85 0.01
CA ARG A 13 3.27 18.86 0.16
C ARG A 13 3.66 17.43 -0.17
N GLU A 14 4.66 17.25 -1.01
CA GLU A 14 5.11 15.91 -1.42
C GLU A 14 5.56 15.08 -0.22
N ARG A 15 6.19 15.70 0.78
CA ARG A 15 6.64 15.02 2.01
C ARG A 15 5.50 14.43 2.82
N LEU A 16 4.27 14.98 2.70
CA LEU A 16 3.07 14.46 3.36
C LEU A 16 2.79 12.99 3.01
N LEU A 17 3.20 12.57 1.81
CA LEU A 17 2.91 11.25 1.25
C LEU A 17 4.14 10.34 1.15
N ASP A 18 5.26 10.74 1.74
CA ASP A 18 6.45 9.88 1.82
C ASP A 18 6.07 8.58 2.53
N ASP A 19 6.50 7.43 2.01
CA ASP A 19 6.18 6.11 2.57
C ASP A 19 6.99 5.79 3.82
N ALA A 20 8.18 6.40 3.97
CA ALA A 20 9.00 6.29 5.16
C ALA A 20 8.39 7.05 6.35
N GLU A 21 8.68 6.59 7.55
CA GLU A 21 8.38 7.34 8.76
C GLU A 21 9.10 8.69 8.76
N ALA A 22 8.47 9.68 9.39
CA ALA A 22 9.05 11.02 9.47
C ALA A 22 10.34 11.00 10.30
N VAL A 23 11.34 11.76 9.84
CA VAL A 23 12.62 11.85 10.52
C VAL A 23 12.89 13.28 11.03
N PHE A 24 13.52 13.39 12.17
CA PHE A 24 14.01 14.65 12.70
C PHE A 24 15.53 14.69 12.62
N ILE A 25 16.07 15.73 11.95
CA ILE A 25 17.52 15.93 11.83
C ILE A 25 17.92 17.15 12.66
N PRO A 26 18.54 16.97 13.85
CA PRO A 26 18.96 18.08 14.69
C PRO A 26 19.88 19.05 13.95
N GLY A 27 19.60 20.35 14.09
CA GLY A 27 20.43 21.40 13.49
C GLY A 27 20.31 21.58 11.99
N LYS A 28 19.40 20.86 11.32
CA LYS A 28 19.12 21.06 9.90
C LYS A 28 18.18 22.25 9.71
N TYR A 29 18.58 23.17 8.86
CA TYR A 29 17.83 24.34 8.43
C TYR A 29 17.86 24.44 6.92
N ASP A 30 16.88 25.09 6.35
CA ASP A 30 16.82 25.50 4.94
C ASP A 30 16.55 27.02 4.85
N ASP A 31 16.31 27.53 3.65
CA ASP A 31 16.10 28.97 3.40
C ASP A 31 14.84 29.52 4.08
N HIS A 32 13.94 28.64 4.53
CA HIS A 32 12.67 29.03 5.16
C HIS A 32 12.67 28.83 6.68
N GLY A 33 13.75 28.26 7.25
CA GLY A 33 13.89 28.07 8.67
C GLY A 33 14.31 26.66 9.09
N LYS A 34 13.79 26.16 10.21
CA LYS A 34 14.06 24.81 10.69
C LYS A 34 13.44 23.81 9.73
N TRP A 35 14.28 22.89 9.22
CA TRP A 35 13.79 21.84 8.31
C TRP A 35 12.93 20.83 9.06
N MET A 36 11.73 20.57 8.51
CA MET A 36 10.80 19.57 9.01
C MET A 36 10.45 18.56 7.93
N ASP A 37 10.34 17.29 8.31
CA ASP A 37 9.98 16.20 7.40
C ASP A 37 8.46 16.02 7.36
N GLY A 38 7.82 16.86 6.56
CA GLY A 38 6.37 16.88 6.38
C GLY A 38 5.95 18.05 5.51
N TRP A 39 4.66 18.27 5.39
CA TRP A 39 4.06 19.46 4.79
C TRP A 39 3.84 20.51 5.87
N GLU A 40 4.26 21.75 5.63
CA GLU A 40 4.11 22.83 6.61
C GLU A 40 3.77 24.15 5.95
N THR A 41 2.72 24.80 6.47
CA THR A 41 2.18 26.06 6.00
C THR A 41 2.64 27.23 6.86
N ARG A 42 2.58 28.44 6.31
CA ARG A 42 2.79 29.67 7.08
C ARG A 42 1.67 29.88 8.08
N ARG A 43 1.97 30.61 9.15
CA ARG A 43 0.95 31.07 10.09
C ARG A 43 -0.10 31.90 9.36
N LYS A 44 -1.35 31.43 9.39
CA LYS A 44 -2.49 32.08 8.77
C LYS A 44 -2.89 33.34 9.52
N ARG A 45 -2.90 34.45 8.81
CA ARG A 45 -3.21 35.77 9.37
C ARG A 45 -4.53 36.35 8.85
N VAL A 46 -5.25 35.58 8.07
CA VAL A 46 -6.56 35.88 7.51
C VAL A 46 -7.54 34.78 7.87
N THR A 47 -8.83 35.05 7.83
CA THR A 47 -9.88 34.04 8.07
C THR A 47 -9.76 32.90 7.07
N GLY A 48 -9.98 31.68 7.55
CA GLY A 48 -9.94 30.45 6.76
C GLY A 48 -9.01 29.40 7.38
N HIS A 49 -8.71 28.39 6.60
CA HIS A 49 -7.84 27.28 7.01
C HIS A 49 -6.96 26.84 5.84
N ASP A 50 -5.96 26.04 6.11
CA ASP A 50 -5.10 25.47 5.08
C ASP A 50 -5.54 24.06 4.70
N TRP A 51 -5.20 23.63 3.49
CA TRP A 51 -5.63 22.35 2.95
C TRP A 51 -4.64 21.80 1.93
N CYS A 52 -4.65 20.46 1.80
CA CYS A 52 -3.93 19.72 0.77
C CYS A 52 -4.88 18.74 0.08
N ILE A 53 -4.92 18.74 -1.26
CA ILE A 53 -5.68 17.79 -2.06
C ILE A 53 -4.75 16.67 -2.53
N VAL A 54 -5.16 15.44 -2.27
CA VAL A 54 -4.44 14.22 -2.63
C VAL A 54 -5.29 13.36 -3.56
N ARG A 55 -4.76 13.04 -4.75
CA ARG A 55 -5.32 12.01 -5.63
C ARG A 55 -4.88 10.65 -5.15
N LEU A 56 -5.83 9.74 -4.97
CA LEU A 56 -5.55 8.33 -4.71
C LEU A 56 -5.00 7.66 -5.98
N ALA A 57 -4.24 6.58 -5.81
CA ALA A 57 -3.70 5.83 -6.94
C ALA A 57 -4.81 5.18 -7.79
N VAL A 58 -5.89 4.76 -7.13
CA VAL A 58 -7.09 4.18 -7.73
C VAL A 58 -8.32 4.64 -6.96
N PRO A 59 -9.52 4.62 -7.56
CA PRO A 59 -10.76 4.81 -6.82
C PRO A 59 -10.86 3.78 -5.68
N GLY A 60 -11.32 4.21 -4.53
CA GLY A 60 -11.39 3.31 -3.36
C GLY A 60 -12.44 3.74 -2.35
N THR A 61 -12.74 2.84 -1.42
CA THR A 61 -13.51 3.13 -0.22
C THR A 61 -12.54 3.31 0.93
N VAL A 62 -12.60 4.45 1.61
CA VAL A 62 -11.69 4.78 2.72
C VAL A 62 -12.32 4.35 4.04
N TYR A 63 -11.59 3.56 4.83
CA TYR A 63 -12.03 3.05 6.13
C TYR A 63 -11.33 3.71 7.32
N GLY A 64 -10.23 4.39 7.07
CA GLY A 64 -9.49 5.06 8.12
C GLY A 64 -8.40 5.98 7.57
N VAL A 65 -7.95 6.85 8.43
CA VAL A 65 -6.82 7.74 8.17
C VAL A 65 -5.91 7.80 9.38
N ASP A 66 -4.63 8.00 9.14
CA ASP A 66 -3.65 8.43 10.12
C ASP A 66 -3.16 9.82 9.74
N ILE A 67 -3.38 10.78 10.63
CA ILE A 67 -2.86 12.15 10.51
C ILE A 67 -1.68 12.23 11.48
N ASP A 68 -0.48 12.13 10.95
CA ASP A 68 0.75 12.07 11.72
C ASP A 68 1.37 13.46 11.88
N THR A 69 1.57 13.89 13.12
CA THR A 69 2.24 15.16 13.48
C THR A 69 3.64 14.93 14.08
N SER A 70 4.25 13.78 13.85
CA SER A 70 5.59 13.44 14.37
C SER A 70 6.58 14.57 14.15
N HIS A 71 7.30 14.92 15.21
CA HIS A 71 8.28 16.01 15.27
C HIS A 71 7.73 17.44 15.19
N PHE A 72 6.44 17.64 14.88
CA PHE A 72 5.79 18.95 14.96
C PHE A 72 5.26 19.16 16.39
N THR A 73 6.11 19.68 17.27
CA THR A 73 5.81 19.82 18.71
C THR A 73 5.09 21.12 19.07
N GLY A 74 5.27 22.20 18.30
CA GLY A 74 4.68 23.51 18.57
C GLY A 74 4.03 24.16 17.34
N ASN A 75 4.24 23.60 16.18
CA ASN A 75 3.78 24.08 14.88
C ASN A 75 2.82 23.09 14.19
N PHE A 76 2.27 22.13 14.95
CA PHE A 76 1.20 21.26 14.47
C PHE A 76 -0.15 22.00 14.42
N PRO A 77 -1.09 21.63 13.52
CA PRO A 77 -2.42 22.22 13.51
C PRO A 77 -3.25 21.72 14.70
N PRO A 78 -3.93 22.61 15.46
CA PRO A 78 -4.79 22.21 16.58
C PRO A 78 -5.92 21.25 16.22
N ALA A 79 -6.38 21.27 14.96
CA ALA A 79 -7.42 20.38 14.47
C ALA A 79 -7.28 20.11 12.99
N ALA A 80 -7.85 18.98 12.51
CA ALA A 80 -7.94 18.65 11.10
C ALA A 80 -9.28 17.96 10.78
N SER A 81 -9.65 17.97 9.49
CA SER A 81 -10.76 17.20 8.93
C SER A 81 -10.35 16.58 7.59
N ILE A 82 -11.10 15.58 7.15
CA ILE A 82 -10.90 14.96 5.83
C ILE A 82 -12.20 15.02 5.04
N ASP A 83 -12.11 15.52 3.83
CA ASP A 83 -13.18 15.42 2.84
C ASP A 83 -12.77 14.48 1.71
N GLY A 84 -13.75 13.92 1.00
CA GLY A 84 -13.54 13.10 -0.18
C GLY A 84 -14.42 13.53 -1.35
N CYS A 85 -13.97 13.27 -2.58
CA CYS A 85 -14.80 13.36 -3.77
C CYS A 85 -14.49 12.21 -4.72
N CYS A 86 -15.48 11.87 -5.57
CA CYS A 86 -15.34 10.88 -6.61
C CYS A 86 -15.53 11.56 -7.97
N LEU A 87 -14.47 11.60 -8.76
CA LEU A 87 -14.46 12.19 -10.09
C LEU A 87 -14.31 11.11 -11.15
N ALA A 88 -14.68 11.43 -12.38
CA ALA A 88 -14.43 10.57 -13.53
C ALA A 88 -12.92 10.33 -13.71
N GLU A 89 -12.57 9.25 -14.40
CA GLU A 89 -11.18 8.89 -14.65
C GLU A 89 -10.41 10.05 -15.30
N GLY A 90 -9.24 10.33 -14.75
CA GLY A 90 -8.37 11.43 -15.20
C GLY A 90 -8.79 12.84 -14.74
N GLY A 91 -9.96 13.02 -14.12
CA GLY A 91 -10.40 14.32 -13.60
C GLY A 91 -9.62 14.78 -12.38
N ASP A 92 -9.34 16.07 -12.28
CA ASP A 92 -8.81 16.74 -11.08
C ASP A 92 -9.88 17.67 -10.47
N PRO A 93 -9.92 17.81 -9.15
CA PRO A 93 -10.84 18.71 -8.47
C PRO A 93 -10.64 20.17 -8.88
N ASP A 94 -11.75 20.87 -9.05
CA ASP A 94 -11.84 22.29 -9.37
C ASP A 94 -12.67 23.07 -8.34
N ALA A 95 -13.02 24.33 -8.65
CA ALA A 95 -13.78 25.18 -7.75
C ALA A 95 -15.24 24.69 -7.54
N ASP A 96 -15.80 23.97 -8.50
CA ASP A 96 -17.18 23.48 -8.48
C ASP A 96 -17.28 22.07 -7.91
N THR A 97 -16.15 21.44 -7.55
CA THR A 97 -16.09 20.08 -7.01
C THR A 97 -16.83 19.99 -5.67
N VAL A 98 -17.82 19.11 -5.61
CA VAL A 98 -18.57 18.83 -4.38
C VAL A 98 -17.79 17.88 -3.50
N TRP A 99 -17.35 18.37 -2.36
CA TRP A 99 -16.65 17.59 -1.35
C TRP A 99 -17.63 17.04 -0.31
N GLN A 100 -17.45 15.77 0.06
CA GLN A 100 -18.23 15.11 1.10
C GLN A 100 -17.35 14.89 2.34
N PRO A 101 -17.83 15.20 3.55
CA PRO A 101 -17.05 14.98 4.76
C PRO A 101 -16.86 13.47 5.01
N LEU A 102 -15.60 13.03 5.14
CA LEU A 102 -15.23 11.68 5.55
C LEU A 102 -14.89 11.63 7.05
N LEU A 103 -14.20 12.65 7.55
CA LEU A 103 -13.87 12.86 8.96
C LEU A 103 -14.22 14.29 9.32
N ALA A 104 -15.13 14.46 10.27
CA ALA A 104 -15.41 15.77 10.87
C ALA A 104 -14.16 16.31 11.57
N ALA A 105 -14.14 17.61 11.86
CA ALA A 105 -12.99 18.20 12.53
C ALA A 105 -12.70 17.52 13.88
N VAL A 106 -11.48 17.05 14.04
CA VAL A 106 -10.93 16.39 15.23
C VAL A 106 -9.75 17.16 15.76
N SER A 107 -9.56 17.16 17.08
CA SER A 107 -8.39 17.76 17.69
C SER A 107 -7.15 16.92 17.43
N LEU A 108 -6.01 17.61 17.18
CA LEU A 108 -4.70 16.99 17.06
C LEU A 108 -3.81 17.40 18.23
N GLY A 109 -2.85 16.56 18.57
CA GLY A 109 -1.70 16.85 19.44
C GLY A 109 -0.45 17.00 18.61
N GLY A 110 0.61 17.52 19.22
CA GLY A 110 1.94 17.54 18.60
C GLY A 110 2.69 16.22 18.80
N ASP A 111 3.58 15.89 17.87
CA ASP A 111 4.46 14.72 17.95
C ASP A 111 3.70 13.40 18.20
N ALA A 112 2.66 13.14 17.41
CA ALA A 112 1.78 11.99 17.61
C ALA A 112 1.11 11.52 16.31
N HIS A 113 0.75 10.25 16.30
CA HIS A 113 -0.14 9.67 15.31
C HIS A 113 -1.60 9.79 15.75
N HIS A 114 -2.50 10.12 14.82
CA HIS A 114 -3.91 10.29 15.06
C HIS A 114 -4.70 9.36 14.14
N PHE A 115 -4.98 8.15 14.64
CA PHE A 115 -5.73 7.12 13.91
C PHE A 115 -7.22 7.32 14.05
N HIS A 116 -7.91 7.46 12.93
CA HIS A 116 -9.36 7.63 12.90
C HIS A 116 -10.01 6.58 11.99
N VAL A 117 -10.97 5.85 12.54
CA VAL A 117 -11.85 4.97 11.75
C VAL A 117 -12.93 5.82 11.10
N LEU A 118 -13.22 5.58 9.82
CA LEU A 118 -14.23 6.30 9.06
C LEU A 118 -15.46 5.43 8.84
N ASP A 119 -16.63 5.96 9.19
CA ASP A 119 -17.92 5.29 8.94
C ASP A 119 -18.41 5.48 7.49
N ALA A 120 -17.90 6.50 6.80
CA ALA A 120 -18.25 6.78 5.42
C ALA A 120 -17.66 5.73 4.47
N ARG A 121 -18.54 5.02 3.74
CA ARG A 121 -18.17 3.98 2.77
C ARG A 121 -18.40 4.43 1.34
N LEU A 122 -18.23 5.72 1.08
CA LEU A 122 -18.41 6.29 -0.24
C LEU A 122 -17.15 6.06 -1.10
N PRO A 123 -17.31 5.73 -2.37
CA PRO A 123 -16.20 5.72 -3.32
C PRO A 123 -15.56 7.11 -3.43
N VAL A 124 -14.24 7.16 -3.36
CA VAL A 124 -13.49 8.41 -3.55
C VAL A 124 -12.29 8.18 -4.48
N THR A 125 -11.98 9.19 -5.26
CA THR A 125 -10.77 9.28 -6.09
C THR A 125 -9.77 10.27 -5.49
N HIS A 126 -10.28 11.23 -4.70
CA HIS A 126 -9.49 12.27 -4.07
C HIS A 126 -9.89 12.46 -2.62
N VAL A 127 -8.92 12.81 -1.80
CA VAL A 127 -9.15 13.26 -0.42
C VAL A 127 -8.56 14.65 -0.24
N ARG A 128 -9.19 15.46 0.62
CA ARG A 128 -8.69 16.76 1.01
C ARG A 128 -8.46 16.77 2.51
N LEU A 129 -7.22 16.90 2.91
CA LEU A 129 -6.85 17.19 4.29
C LEU A 129 -7.01 18.67 4.54
N ASN A 130 -7.88 19.07 5.48
CA ASN A 130 -8.01 20.43 5.97
C ASN A 130 -7.34 20.49 7.35
N ILE A 131 -6.56 21.53 7.59
CA ILE A 131 -5.90 21.82 8.86
C ILE A 131 -6.33 23.19 9.38
N PHE A 132 -6.60 23.30 10.68
CA PHE A 132 -7.21 24.47 11.27
C PHE A 132 -6.34 25.10 12.36
N PRO A 133 -5.92 26.40 12.23
CA PRO A 133 -6.03 27.20 11.01
C PRO A 133 -4.89 26.94 10.02
N ASP A 134 -3.72 26.53 10.49
CA ASP A 134 -2.45 26.30 9.81
C ASP A 134 -1.58 25.36 10.60
N GLY A 135 -0.43 24.97 10.06
CA GLY A 135 0.57 24.17 10.79
C GLY A 135 1.29 23.17 9.91
N GLY A 136 1.94 22.20 10.56
CA GLY A 136 2.68 21.14 9.91
C GLY A 136 2.10 19.75 10.22
N VAL A 137 2.08 18.92 9.20
CA VAL A 137 1.69 17.51 9.24
C VAL A 137 2.80 16.68 8.60
N ALA A 138 3.33 15.73 9.36
CA ALA A 138 4.43 14.89 8.89
C ALA A 138 3.98 13.94 7.79
N ARG A 139 2.91 13.17 8.04
CA ARG A 139 2.37 12.20 7.07
C ARG A 139 0.85 12.17 7.10
N LEU A 140 0.28 11.84 5.94
CA LEU A 140 -1.12 11.44 5.82
C LEU A 140 -1.15 10.02 5.26
N ARG A 141 -1.70 9.08 6.01
CA ARG A 141 -1.97 7.73 5.54
C ARG A 141 -3.47 7.54 5.36
N VAL A 142 -3.86 7.05 4.18
CA VAL A 142 -5.26 6.78 3.84
C VAL A 142 -5.42 5.28 3.68
N HIS A 143 -6.19 4.68 4.56
CA HIS A 143 -6.43 3.24 4.60
C HIS A 143 -7.81 2.92 4.00
N GLY A 144 -7.84 1.99 3.06
CA GLY A 144 -9.08 1.67 2.36
C GLY A 144 -8.96 0.42 1.51
N ARG A 145 -9.97 0.19 0.71
CA ARG A 145 -9.99 -0.88 -0.30
C ARG A 145 -10.14 -0.26 -1.68
N ALA A 146 -9.26 -0.62 -2.60
CA ALA A 146 -9.40 -0.28 -4.01
C ALA A 146 -10.72 -0.82 -4.56
N LEU A 147 -11.42 0.00 -5.32
CA LEU A 147 -12.57 -0.45 -6.10
C LEU A 147 -12.04 -1.00 -7.41
N ALA A 148 -12.13 -2.30 -7.55
CA ALA A 148 -11.85 -2.91 -8.84
C ALA A 148 -12.88 -2.42 -9.86
N GLY A 149 -12.42 -1.85 -10.96
CA GLY A 149 -13.29 -1.48 -12.09
C GLY A 149 -14.06 -2.67 -12.63
N ASP A 150 -15.10 -2.41 -13.43
CA ASP A 150 -15.85 -3.45 -14.12
C ASP A 150 -14.90 -4.26 -15.01
N THR A 151 -14.82 -5.54 -14.73
CA THR A 151 -14.00 -6.47 -15.51
C THR A 151 -14.89 -7.45 -16.22
N ALA A 152 -14.72 -7.57 -17.52
CA ALA A 152 -15.46 -8.55 -18.31
C ALA A 152 -15.18 -9.97 -17.78
N PRO A 153 -16.20 -10.83 -17.65
CA PRO A 153 -16.00 -12.24 -17.28
C PRO A 153 -14.97 -12.89 -18.22
N GLY A 154 -14.03 -13.64 -17.64
CA GLY A 154 -12.96 -14.31 -18.39
C GLY A 154 -11.81 -13.42 -18.83
N ALA A 155 -11.82 -12.12 -18.54
CA ALA A 155 -10.65 -11.26 -18.77
C ALA A 155 -9.45 -11.74 -17.95
N GLU A 156 -8.28 -11.73 -18.56
CA GLU A 156 -7.03 -12.01 -17.84
C GLU A 156 -6.53 -10.75 -17.14
N LEU A 157 -6.30 -10.85 -15.84
CA LEU A 157 -5.84 -9.77 -14.98
C LEU A 157 -4.64 -10.21 -14.15
N GLU A 158 -3.86 -9.24 -13.70
CA GLU A 158 -2.94 -9.43 -12.58
C GLU A 158 -3.74 -9.45 -11.27
N LEU A 159 -4.18 -10.65 -10.86
CA LEU A 159 -5.05 -10.84 -9.70
C LEU A 159 -4.37 -10.46 -8.37
N SER A 160 -3.03 -10.45 -8.32
CA SER A 160 -2.27 -10.00 -7.16
C SER A 160 -2.12 -8.48 -7.06
N SER A 161 -2.45 -7.73 -8.12
CA SER A 161 -2.20 -6.29 -8.19
C SER A 161 -2.89 -5.53 -7.06
N MET A 162 -2.11 -4.73 -6.29
CA MET A 162 -2.68 -3.84 -5.28
C MET A 162 -3.59 -2.76 -5.90
N LEU A 163 -3.35 -2.38 -7.16
CA LEU A 163 -4.19 -1.41 -7.88
C LEU A 163 -5.59 -1.98 -8.20
N LEU A 164 -5.74 -3.29 -8.22
CA LEU A 164 -7.02 -3.97 -8.39
C LEU A 164 -7.64 -4.44 -7.08
N GLY A 165 -6.94 -4.28 -5.96
CA GLY A 165 -7.39 -4.65 -4.64
C GLY A 165 -6.72 -5.89 -4.04
N GLY A 166 -5.70 -6.45 -4.71
CA GLY A 166 -4.84 -7.49 -4.13
C GLY A 166 -4.12 -6.96 -2.89
N ARG A 167 -4.01 -7.78 -1.84
CA ARG A 167 -3.38 -7.35 -0.60
C ARG A 167 -2.62 -8.48 0.10
N ILE A 168 -1.64 -8.09 0.89
CA ILE A 168 -0.97 -9.01 1.82
C ILE A 168 -1.89 -9.25 3.02
N VAL A 169 -2.12 -10.51 3.33
CA VAL A 169 -2.87 -10.96 4.53
C VAL A 169 -1.92 -11.13 5.70
N ALA A 170 -0.82 -11.85 5.49
CA ALA A 170 0.17 -12.12 6.52
C ALA A 170 1.49 -12.55 5.90
N CYS A 171 2.57 -12.43 6.66
CA CYS A 171 3.87 -13.06 6.39
C CYS A 171 4.49 -13.55 7.70
N ASN A 172 5.42 -14.50 7.62
CA ASN A 172 6.12 -14.92 8.82
C ASN A 172 7.37 -14.12 9.15
N ASN A 173 7.91 -13.40 8.17
CA ASN A 173 9.09 -12.56 8.36
C ASN A 173 9.07 -11.36 7.40
N SER A 174 9.46 -10.19 7.90
CA SER A 174 9.66 -8.97 7.14
C SER A 174 10.73 -8.16 7.86
N HIS A 175 11.96 -8.20 7.38
CA HIS A 175 13.10 -7.64 8.12
C HIS A 175 13.66 -6.38 7.47
N TYR A 176 13.96 -6.42 6.17
CA TYR A 176 14.57 -5.30 5.45
C TYR A 176 13.61 -4.60 4.49
N GLY A 177 12.56 -5.29 4.03
CA GLY A 177 11.57 -4.75 3.11
C GLY A 177 10.17 -5.26 3.39
N PRO A 178 9.15 -4.42 3.26
CA PRO A 178 7.78 -4.78 3.59
C PRO A 178 7.15 -5.69 2.52
N PRO A 179 6.32 -6.68 2.91
CA PRO A 179 5.77 -7.64 1.97
C PRO A 179 4.81 -7.02 0.94
N HIS A 180 4.20 -5.88 1.21
CA HIS A 180 3.31 -5.21 0.24
C HIS A 180 4.05 -4.71 -1.00
N ALA A 181 5.37 -4.50 -0.93
CA ALA A 181 6.19 -4.18 -2.09
C ALA A 181 6.10 -5.25 -3.19
N LEU A 182 5.86 -6.53 -2.84
CA LEU A 182 5.65 -7.61 -3.81
C LEU A 182 4.54 -7.32 -4.82
N LEU A 183 3.50 -6.59 -4.40
CA LEU A 183 2.29 -6.33 -5.19
C LEU A 183 2.28 -4.93 -5.82
N ALA A 184 3.35 -4.15 -5.60
CA ALA A 184 3.46 -2.80 -6.13
C ALA A 184 3.55 -2.78 -7.66
N PRO A 185 3.01 -1.75 -8.33
CA PRO A 185 3.08 -1.63 -9.79
C PRO A 185 4.51 -1.39 -10.26
N GLY A 186 4.78 -1.75 -11.50
CA GLY A 186 6.11 -1.56 -12.09
C GLY A 186 7.17 -2.51 -11.52
N ARG A 187 8.39 -2.38 -12.00
CA ARG A 187 9.53 -3.13 -11.51
C ARG A 187 10.18 -2.39 -10.33
N GLY A 188 10.74 -3.12 -9.36
CA GLY A 188 11.43 -2.53 -8.23
C GLY A 188 12.59 -1.63 -8.66
N VAL A 189 12.83 -0.53 -7.94
CA VAL A 189 13.88 0.43 -8.27
C VAL A 189 15.20 0.15 -7.54
N ASN A 190 15.14 -0.60 -6.43
CA ASN A 190 16.30 -1.06 -5.65
C ASN A 190 15.86 -2.19 -4.70
N MET A 191 16.78 -2.72 -3.89
CA MET A 191 16.45 -3.79 -2.90
C MET A 191 15.44 -3.35 -1.84
N GLY A 192 15.43 -2.09 -1.43
CA GLY A 192 14.48 -1.54 -0.46
C GLY A 192 13.04 -1.52 -0.97
N ASP A 193 12.86 -1.57 -2.30
CA ASP A 193 11.57 -1.70 -2.97
C ASP A 193 11.25 -3.17 -3.30
N GLY A 194 11.32 -4.03 -2.29
CA GLY A 194 11.02 -5.44 -2.35
C GLY A 194 10.76 -6.01 -0.96
N TRP A 195 10.27 -7.24 -0.89
CA TRP A 195 10.15 -7.97 0.35
C TRP A 195 11.44 -8.74 0.61
N GLU A 196 12.07 -8.50 1.77
CA GLU A 196 13.29 -9.18 2.17
C GLU A 196 13.20 -9.66 3.60
N THR A 197 13.46 -10.96 3.80
CA THR A 197 13.46 -11.62 5.09
C THR A 197 14.87 -11.69 5.68
N ARG A 198 14.96 -11.88 6.98
CA ARG A 198 16.24 -12.17 7.64
C ARG A 198 16.80 -13.50 7.17
N ARG A 199 18.12 -13.67 7.22
CA ARG A 199 18.74 -14.97 7.00
C ARG A 199 18.25 -15.99 8.03
N ARG A 200 17.60 -17.05 7.54
CA ARG A 200 17.09 -18.14 8.35
C ARG A 200 18.23 -19.08 8.75
N ARG A 201 18.33 -19.36 10.04
CA ARG A 201 19.32 -20.31 10.61
C ARG A 201 18.67 -21.52 11.29
N GLU A 202 17.36 -21.61 11.24
CA GLU A 202 16.52 -22.70 11.70
C GLU A 202 15.83 -23.39 10.50
N PRO A 203 15.42 -24.69 10.64
CA PRO A 203 14.68 -25.37 9.58
C PRO A 203 13.38 -24.66 9.22
N GLY A 204 12.96 -24.79 7.96
CA GLY A 204 11.73 -24.19 7.43
C GLY A 204 12.00 -23.24 6.29
N ASN A 205 11.00 -22.45 5.96
CA ASN A 205 11.02 -21.47 4.88
C ASN A 205 10.26 -20.21 5.29
N ASP A 206 10.48 -19.11 4.56
CA ASP A 206 9.68 -17.90 4.73
C ASP A 206 8.53 -17.90 3.73
N TRP A 207 7.46 -17.20 4.11
CA TRP A 207 6.23 -17.19 3.32
C TRP A 207 5.43 -15.89 3.51
N VAL A 208 4.61 -15.62 2.52
CA VAL A 208 3.62 -14.54 2.53
C VAL A 208 2.29 -15.06 1.97
N ILE A 209 1.17 -14.61 2.54
CA ILE A 209 -0.18 -14.91 2.06
C ILE A 209 -0.75 -13.67 1.39
N VAL A 210 -1.24 -13.86 0.17
CA VAL A 210 -1.85 -12.81 -0.65
C VAL A 210 -3.33 -13.13 -0.87
N GLU A 211 -4.20 -12.18 -0.54
CA GLU A 211 -5.58 -12.17 -1.03
C GLU A 211 -5.59 -11.57 -2.42
N LEU A 212 -6.17 -12.29 -3.38
CA LEU A 212 -6.29 -11.83 -4.76
C LEU A 212 -7.41 -10.77 -4.87
N ALA A 213 -7.24 -9.82 -5.78
CA ALA A 213 -8.22 -8.76 -6.04
C ALA A 213 -9.61 -9.32 -6.44
N ARG A 214 -9.62 -10.43 -7.13
CA ARG A 214 -10.82 -11.15 -7.58
C ARG A 214 -10.57 -12.65 -7.51
N PRO A 215 -11.61 -13.47 -7.28
CA PRO A 215 -11.51 -14.91 -7.50
C PRO A 215 -11.19 -15.19 -8.97
N GLY A 216 -10.33 -16.16 -9.23
CA GLY A 216 -10.00 -16.51 -10.60
C GLY A 216 -9.13 -17.74 -10.72
N ARG A 217 -9.09 -18.28 -11.95
CA ARG A 217 -8.21 -19.38 -12.32
C ARG A 217 -6.87 -18.82 -12.75
N ILE A 218 -5.82 -19.20 -12.04
CA ILE A 218 -4.47 -18.72 -12.31
C ILE A 218 -3.96 -19.33 -13.62
N THR A 219 -3.40 -18.47 -14.46
CA THR A 219 -2.88 -18.82 -15.79
C THR A 219 -1.38 -18.66 -15.89
N ARG A 220 -0.78 -17.74 -15.11
CA ARG A 220 0.64 -17.43 -15.13
C ARG A 220 1.11 -16.78 -13.84
N ILE A 221 2.35 -17.05 -13.45
CA ILE A 221 3.00 -16.43 -12.30
C ILE A 221 4.34 -15.84 -12.74
N GLU A 222 4.66 -14.66 -12.24
CA GLU A 222 5.99 -14.06 -12.35
C GLU A 222 6.58 -13.82 -10.96
N VAL A 223 7.84 -14.22 -10.80
CA VAL A 223 8.62 -13.94 -9.60
C VAL A 223 9.86 -13.15 -10.02
N ASP A 224 9.95 -11.90 -9.59
CA ASP A 224 11.07 -11.01 -9.93
C ASP A 224 12.01 -10.88 -8.72
N THR A 225 13.26 -11.31 -8.90
CA THR A 225 14.34 -11.14 -7.93
C THR A 225 15.23 -9.94 -8.24
N ALA A 226 14.72 -8.94 -8.99
CA ALA A 226 15.45 -7.74 -9.35
C ALA A 226 16.16 -7.12 -8.14
N HIS A 227 17.42 -6.73 -8.35
CA HIS A 227 18.33 -6.16 -7.35
C HIS A 227 18.85 -7.14 -6.29
N PHE A 228 18.22 -8.30 -6.05
CA PHE A 228 18.67 -9.32 -5.12
C PHE A 228 19.71 -10.21 -5.77
N LYS A 229 21.00 -9.83 -5.66
CA LYS A 229 22.12 -10.51 -6.35
C LYS A 229 22.78 -11.61 -5.53
N GLY A 230 22.82 -11.46 -4.21
CA GLY A 230 23.44 -12.43 -3.31
C GLY A 230 22.51 -12.95 -2.21
N ASN A 231 21.34 -12.39 -2.11
CA ASN A 231 20.33 -12.63 -1.06
C ASN A 231 18.95 -12.98 -1.64
N TYR A 232 18.89 -13.44 -2.89
CA TYR A 232 17.68 -14.01 -3.48
C TYR A 232 17.43 -15.41 -2.92
N PRO A 233 16.16 -15.89 -2.89
CA PRO A 233 15.85 -17.26 -2.45
C PRO A 233 16.38 -18.29 -3.42
N ASP A 234 16.84 -19.45 -2.91
CA ASP A 234 17.28 -20.57 -3.75
C ASP A 234 16.14 -21.13 -4.62
N ALA A 235 14.92 -21.15 -4.05
CA ALA A 235 13.72 -21.61 -4.76
C ALA A 235 12.46 -20.94 -4.22
N CYS A 236 11.36 -21.03 -4.98
CA CYS A 236 10.03 -20.66 -4.52
C CYS A 236 9.01 -21.76 -4.82
N SER A 237 7.88 -21.75 -4.12
CA SER A 237 6.69 -22.53 -4.43
C SER A 237 5.43 -21.77 -4.08
N LEU A 238 4.28 -22.16 -4.65
CA LEU A 238 3.00 -21.53 -4.32
C LEU A 238 1.97 -22.60 -3.96
N GLN A 239 1.18 -22.28 -2.95
CA GLN A 239 -0.06 -22.96 -2.61
C GLN A 239 -1.22 -21.99 -2.86
N ALA A 240 -2.41 -22.50 -3.19
CA ALA A 240 -3.57 -21.65 -3.43
C ALA A 240 -4.86 -22.35 -2.97
N ALA A 241 -5.86 -21.53 -2.63
CA ALA A 241 -7.18 -22.04 -2.28
C ALA A 241 -8.28 -20.99 -2.52
N CYS A 242 -9.50 -21.48 -2.68
CA CYS A 242 -10.69 -20.69 -2.50
C CYS A 242 -11.01 -20.66 -1.00
N ALA A 243 -10.49 -19.66 -0.29
CA ALA A 243 -10.73 -19.48 1.13
C ALA A 243 -11.92 -18.55 1.34
N GLY A 244 -12.83 -18.91 2.24
CA GLY A 244 -13.93 -18.07 2.68
C GLY A 244 -13.45 -16.93 3.58
N ALA A 245 -14.38 -16.06 3.98
CA ALA A 245 -14.09 -15.01 4.95
C ALA A 245 -13.59 -15.59 6.28
N GLY A 246 -12.54 -14.99 6.83
CA GLY A 246 -11.91 -15.41 8.07
C GLY A 246 -11.03 -14.33 8.65
N THR A 247 -10.49 -14.57 9.83
CA THR A 247 -9.46 -13.72 10.43
C THR A 247 -8.09 -14.03 9.80
N ASP A 248 -7.17 -13.08 9.82
CA ASP A 248 -5.80 -13.29 9.34
C ASP A 248 -5.15 -14.50 10.03
N GLN A 249 -5.40 -14.69 11.33
CA GLN A 249 -4.90 -15.85 12.08
C GLN A 249 -5.46 -17.17 11.55
N SER A 250 -6.75 -17.20 11.18
CA SER A 250 -7.34 -18.42 10.57
C SER A 250 -6.76 -18.71 9.19
N MET A 251 -6.48 -17.68 8.41
CA MET A 251 -5.83 -17.80 7.10
C MET A 251 -4.41 -18.35 7.22
N ILE A 252 -3.63 -17.90 8.20
CA ILE A 252 -2.29 -18.43 8.47
C ILE A 252 -2.36 -19.95 8.69
N THR A 253 -3.26 -20.40 9.57
CA THR A 253 -3.40 -21.82 9.90
C THR A 253 -3.88 -22.65 8.70
N GLN A 254 -4.93 -22.20 8.02
CA GLN A 254 -5.49 -22.90 6.85
C GLN A 254 -4.49 -22.99 5.70
N SER A 255 -3.71 -21.95 5.45
CA SER A 255 -2.77 -21.90 4.35
C SER A 255 -1.69 -22.98 4.39
N MET A 256 -1.42 -23.55 5.55
CA MET A 256 -0.48 -24.66 5.70
C MET A 256 -0.96 -25.94 4.99
N PHE A 257 -2.26 -26.06 4.77
CA PHE A 257 -2.92 -27.24 4.19
C PHE A 257 -3.47 -26.98 2.79
N TRP A 258 -3.26 -25.79 2.21
CA TRP A 258 -3.71 -25.51 0.86
C TRP A 258 -2.95 -26.37 -0.16
N PRO A 259 -3.64 -26.82 -1.22
CA PRO A 259 -2.98 -27.59 -2.28
C PRO A 259 -1.89 -26.77 -2.96
N GLU A 260 -0.88 -27.46 -3.44
CA GLU A 260 0.20 -26.88 -4.22
C GLU A 260 -0.31 -26.44 -5.60
N LEU A 261 -0.07 -25.18 -5.92
CA LEU A 261 -0.36 -24.57 -7.23
C LEU A 261 0.87 -24.63 -8.14
N LEU A 262 2.03 -24.26 -7.59
CA LEU A 262 3.33 -24.30 -8.27
C LEU A 262 4.30 -25.08 -7.38
N PRO A 263 4.79 -26.24 -7.83
CA PRO A 263 5.83 -26.97 -7.11
C PRO A 263 7.13 -26.16 -7.02
N ALA A 264 8.03 -26.58 -6.15
CA ALA A 264 9.28 -25.86 -5.92
C ALA A 264 10.07 -25.64 -7.22
N GLN A 265 10.37 -24.38 -7.52
CA GLN A 265 11.10 -23.92 -8.70
C GLN A 265 12.36 -23.18 -8.27
N LYS A 266 13.48 -23.47 -8.93
CA LYS A 266 14.73 -22.73 -8.69
C LYS A 266 14.63 -21.30 -9.16
N LEU A 267 15.21 -20.40 -8.38
CA LEU A 267 15.35 -18.98 -8.73
C LEU A 267 16.82 -18.65 -9.03
N SER A 268 17.02 -17.51 -9.66
CA SER A 268 18.34 -16.96 -9.95
C SER A 268 18.38 -15.48 -9.53
N ALA A 269 19.58 -14.95 -9.42
CA ALA A 269 19.81 -13.57 -9.02
C ALA A 269 19.34 -12.57 -10.09
N ASP A 270 18.70 -11.47 -9.63
CA ASP A 270 18.42 -10.28 -10.46
C ASP A 270 17.69 -10.62 -11.78
N ALA A 271 16.68 -11.50 -11.71
CA ALA A 271 16.00 -12.06 -12.87
C ALA A 271 14.47 -12.15 -12.67
N ILE A 272 13.74 -12.13 -13.79
CA ILE A 272 12.30 -12.43 -13.80
C ILE A 272 12.12 -13.90 -14.19
N HIS A 273 11.36 -14.61 -13.38
CA HIS A 273 11.01 -16.03 -13.60
C HIS A 273 9.54 -16.10 -13.98
N HIS A 274 9.25 -16.75 -15.11
CA HIS A 274 7.90 -16.95 -15.62
C HIS A 274 7.51 -18.41 -15.46
N PHE A 275 6.30 -18.63 -14.94
CA PHE A 275 5.71 -19.97 -14.77
C PHE A 275 4.34 -19.94 -15.43
N ASP A 276 4.24 -20.57 -16.59
CA ASP A 276 3.01 -20.62 -17.40
C ASP A 276 2.13 -21.80 -16.95
N ALA A 277 0.95 -21.93 -17.56
CA ALA A 277 -0.09 -22.88 -17.18
C ALA A 277 0.38 -24.34 -17.10
N GLU A 278 1.39 -24.73 -17.89
CA GLU A 278 1.96 -26.09 -17.89
C GLU A 278 2.71 -26.41 -16.57
N ALA A 279 3.20 -25.39 -15.88
CA ALA A 279 3.87 -25.55 -14.59
C ALA A 279 2.89 -25.52 -13.40
N LEU A 280 1.63 -25.15 -13.64
CA LEU A 280 0.64 -24.92 -12.60
C LEU A 280 -0.35 -26.08 -12.46
N ALA A 281 -0.70 -26.42 -11.23
CA ALA A 281 -1.78 -27.36 -10.96
C ALA A 281 -3.16 -26.75 -11.27
N ALA A 282 -4.06 -27.53 -11.83
CA ALA A 282 -5.43 -27.08 -12.17
C ALA A 282 -6.34 -27.11 -10.93
N LEU A 283 -6.25 -26.10 -10.07
CA LEU A 283 -7.00 -26.01 -8.82
C LEU A 283 -8.42 -25.39 -8.96
N GLY A 284 -8.79 -24.90 -10.14
CA GLY A 284 -10.03 -24.11 -10.31
C GLY A 284 -9.84 -22.66 -9.87
N PRO A 285 -10.94 -21.91 -9.63
CA PRO A 285 -10.86 -20.54 -9.16
C PRO A 285 -10.40 -20.51 -7.71
N VAL A 286 -9.47 -19.59 -7.41
CA VAL A 286 -8.90 -19.38 -6.08
C VAL A 286 -9.04 -17.91 -5.66
N THR A 287 -9.05 -17.65 -4.37
CA THR A 287 -9.12 -16.31 -3.78
C THR A 287 -7.83 -15.91 -3.09
N HIS A 288 -7.01 -16.87 -2.71
CA HIS A 288 -5.76 -16.62 -1.98
C HIS A 288 -4.64 -17.49 -2.51
N VAL A 289 -3.43 -16.96 -2.42
CA VAL A 289 -2.19 -17.71 -2.65
C VAL A 289 -1.27 -17.57 -1.45
N ARG A 290 -0.52 -18.63 -1.15
CA ARG A 290 0.61 -18.61 -0.22
C ARG A 290 1.88 -18.79 -1.03
N PHE A 291 2.68 -17.75 -1.07
CA PHE A 291 3.99 -17.73 -1.72
C PHE A 291 5.05 -18.11 -0.69
N ASN A 292 5.77 -19.19 -0.95
CA ASN A 292 6.85 -19.70 -0.13
C ASN A 292 8.19 -19.42 -0.82
N ILE A 293 9.16 -18.94 -0.07
CA ILE A 293 10.55 -18.80 -0.50
C ILE A 293 11.43 -19.74 0.33
N HIS A 294 12.41 -20.35 -0.31
CA HIS A 294 13.22 -21.41 0.30
C HIS A 294 14.71 -21.04 0.27
N PRO A 295 15.40 -21.01 1.43
CA PRO A 295 14.83 -20.98 2.77
C PRO A 295 14.35 -19.57 3.18
N ASP A 296 15.00 -18.52 2.67
CA ASP A 296 14.82 -17.10 2.95
C ASP A 296 15.34 -16.27 1.78
N GLY A 297 15.21 -14.95 1.85
CA GLY A 297 15.82 -14.02 0.89
C GLY A 297 14.93 -12.86 0.52
N GLY A 298 15.28 -12.23 -0.61
CA GLY A 298 14.58 -11.08 -1.13
C GLY A 298 13.92 -11.35 -2.49
N VAL A 299 12.69 -10.85 -2.64
CA VAL A 299 11.91 -10.88 -3.88
C VAL A 299 11.35 -9.49 -4.13
N SER A 300 11.60 -8.96 -5.32
CA SER A 300 11.16 -7.62 -5.69
C SER A 300 9.66 -7.57 -5.98
N ARG A 301 9.15 -8.49 -6.80
CA ARG A 301 7.73 -8.55 -7.18
C ARG A 301 7.23 -9.98 -7.29
N LEU A 302 5.96 -10.15 -6.94
CA LEU A 302 5.17 -11.34 -7.21
C LEU A 302 3.94 -10.93 -8.01
N ARG A 303 3.78 -11.49 -9.21
CA ARG A 303 2.61 -11.23 -10.04
C ARG A 303 1.89 -12.53 -10.35
N VAL A 304 0.62 -12.55 -10.02
CA VAL A 304 -0.27 -13.70 -10.23
C VAL A 304 -1.33 -13.28 -11.23
N PHE A 305 -1.24 -13.79 -12.43
CA PHE A 305 -2.19 -13.54 -13.51
C PHE A 305 -3.23 -14.66 -13.57
N GLY A 306 -4.44 -14.29 -13.92
CA GLY A 306 -5.52 -15.27 -14.02
C GLY A 306 -6.76 -14.71 -14.68
N ARG A 307 -7.68 -15.61 -15.01
CA ARG A 307 -9.00 -15.26 -15.55
C ARG A 307 -10.01 -15.19 -14.42
N VAL A 308 -10.73 -14.07 -14.38
CA VAL A 308 -11.77 -13.88 -13.36
C VAL A 308 -12.88 -14.88 -13.54
N GLU A 309 -13.16 -15.65 -12.50
CA GLU A 309 -14.26 -16.62 -12.45
C GLU A 309 -15.01 -16.44 -11.11
N SER A 310 -16.35 -16.57 -11.15
CA SER A 310 -17.17 -16.61 -9.93
C SER A 310 -16.91 -17.89 -9.15
N VAL A 311 -16.92 -17.80 -7.83
CA VAL A 311 -16.81 -18.93 -6.90
C VAL A 311 -18.19 -19.27 -6.36
#